data_d8f6da70e40629c029d6f6b5c4ded874
#
_entry.id   d8f6da70e40629c029d6f6b5c4ded874
#
_cell.length_a   1.000
_cell.length_b   1.000
_cell.length_c   1.000
_cell.angle_alpha   90.00
_cell.angle_beta   90.00
_cell.angle_gamma   90.00
#
_symmetry.space_group_name_H-M   'P 1'
#
loop_
_entity.id
_entity.type
_entity.pdbx_description
1 polymer ?
#
loop_
_entity_poly.entity_id
_entity_poly.type
_entity_poly.pdbx_seq_one_letter_code
_entity_poly.pdbx_strand_id
1 'polypeptide(L)'
;MERSDPRYQAYVEILKEELIPAMGCTEPIALAYAAAKAREVLGMLPESVQLQVSGSIIKNVKSVIVPNTGHLKGMEAAVAAGIIAGSADRELEVISEVSEDKKAAIRDYLQTVPISIQHIEQGHVFDIIVTERSGDSYAKVRIADFHTNICLIEKNGRVLYEKPLLNEEARRDSRVDRSLLNMQDIWDFAETADLRDVADLLERQIRYNNAIAEEGLLGDYGANIGRVLLTTYG
;
A
#
# COMPACT_ATOMS: atom_id res chain seq x y z
N MET A 1 -14.18 25.87 -14.64
CA MET A 1 -14.98 25.58 -13.41
C MET A 1 -14.62 26.63 -12.37
N GLU A 2 -15.59 27.27 -11.75
CA GLU A 2 -15.33 28.28 -10.71
C GLU A 2 -15.22 27.64 -9.33
N ARG A 3 -14.48 28.27 -8.40
CA ARG A 3 -14.35 27.80 -7.01
C ARG A 3 -15.66 27.61 -6.26
N SER A 4 -16.71 28.33 -6.65
CA SER A 4 -18.05 28.24 -6.09
C SER A 4 -18.85 27.04 -6.59
N ASP A 5 -18.40 26.36 -7.64
CA ASP A 5 -19.02 25.15 -8.15
C ASP A 5 -18.82 23.98 -7.17
N PRO A 6 -19.88 23.28 -6.74
CA PRO A 6 -19.77 22.14 -5.83
C PRO A 6 -18.81 21.04 -6.34
N ARG A 7 -18.68 20.86 -7.66
CA ARG A 7 -17.76 19.90 -8.29
C ARG A 7 -16.30 20.27 -8.09
N TYR A 8 -15.99 21.57 -8.02
CA TYR A 8 -14.63 22.07 -7.81
C TYR A 8 -14.02 21.49 -6.53
N GLN A 9 -14.73 21.63 -5.42
CA GLN A 9 -14.25 21.13 -4.13
C GLN A 9 -14.14 19.59 -4.13
N ALA A 10 -15.09 18.91 -4.77
CA ALA A 10 -15.03 17.45 -4.92
C ALA A 10 -13.75 17.02 -5.67
N TYR A 11 -13.37 17.72 -6.73
CA TYR A 11 -12.15 17.38 -7.50
C TYR A 11 -10.86 17.64 -6.69
N VAL A 12 -10.83 18.73 -5.92
CA VAL A 12 -9.69 18.98 -4.99
C VAL A 12 -9.57 17.86 -3.95
N GLU A 13 -10.69 17.43 -3.36
CA GLU A 13 -10.68 16.36 -2.36
C GLU A 13 -10.33 14.99 -2.99
N ILE A 14 -10.77 14.71 -4.22
CA ILE A 14 -10.34 13.50 -4.96
C ILE A 14 -8.82 13.51 -5.16
N LEU A 15 -8.23 14.64 -5.55
CA LEU A 15 -6.77 14.75 -5.68
C LEU A 15 -6.06 14.48 -4.35
N LYS A 16 -6.59 14.97 -3.23
CA LYS A 16 -6.04 14.70 -1.89
C LYS A 16 -6.12 13.23 -1.50
N GLU A 17 -7.21 12.55 -1.87
CA GLU A 17 -7.37 11.12 -1.61
C GLU A 17 -6.44 10.26 -2.47
N GLU A 18 -6.21 10.65 -3.75
CA GLU A 18 -5.44 9.85 -4.71
C GLU A 18 -3.92 10.10 -4.65
N LEU A 19 -3.49 11.34 -4.38
CA LEU A 19 -2.08 11.70 -4.37
C LEU A 19 -1.44 11.44 -3.00
N ILE A 20 -1.37 10.16 -2.63
CA ILE A 20 -0.77 9.69 -1.38
C ILE A 20 0.66 9.21 -1.65
N PRO A 21 1.67 9.64 -0.86
CA PRO A 21 3.02 9.11 -0.94
C PRO A 21 3.06 7.60 -0.68
N ALA A 22 3.85 6.88 -1.47
CA ALA A 22 4.09 5.45 -1.28
C ALA A 22 5.54 5.11 -1.61
N MET A 23 6.05 4.04 -1.02
CA MET A 23 7.46 3.61 -1.14
C MET A 23 7.74 2.74 -2.38
N GLY A 24 7.06 2.96 -3.48
CA GLY A 24 7.16 2.14 -4.69
C GLY A 24 5.92 1.29 -4.91
N CYS A 25 6.08 -0.02 -5.22
CA CYS A 25 4.94 -0.90 -5.45
C CYS A 25 4.08 -1.02 -4.19
N THR A 26 2.81 -0.63 -4.29
CA THR A 26 1.91 -0.48 -3.14
C THR A 26 1.39 -1.80 -2.59
N GLU A 27 1.34 -2.87 -3.39
CA GLU A 27 0.87 -4.18 -2.94
C GLU A 27 1.79 -4.84 -1.90
N PRO A 28 3.13 -4.92 -2.08
CA PRO A 28 4.02 -5.40 -1.03
C PRO A 28 3.96 -4.55 0.23
N ILE A 29 3.76 -3.24 0.07
CA ILE A 29 3.64 -2.33 1.22
C ILE A 29 2.32 -2.56 1.98
N ALA A 30 1.22 -2.82 1.28
CA ALA A 30 -0.05 -3.17 1.92
C ALA A 30 0.05 -4.50 2.71
N LEU A 31 0.80 -5.49 2.20
CA LEU A 31 1.11 -6.73 2.94
C LEU A 31 1.91 -6.42 4.22
N ALA A 32 2.95 -5.60 4.11
CA ALA A 32 3.75 -5.18 5.26
C ALA A 32 2.90 -4.38 6.28
N TYR A 33 2.01 -3.52 5.80
CA TYR A 33 1.10 -2.76 6.64
C TYR A 33 0.11 -3.65 7.41
N ALA A 34 -0.54 -4.59 6.71
CA ALA A 34 -1.43 -5.56 7.34
C ALA A 34 -0.71 -6.38 8.42
N ALA A 35 0.52 -6.83 8.12
CA ALA A 35 1.35 -7.60 9.04
C ALA A 35 1.82 -6.76 10.25
N ALA A 36 2.29 -5.53 10.02
CA ALA A 36 2.67 -4.62 11.11
C ALA A 36 1.49 -4.36 12.05
N LYS A 37 0.29 -4.17 11.50
CA LYS A 37 -0.93 -3.94 12.30
C LYS A 37 -1.36 -5.21 13.05
N ALA A 38 -1.27 -6.38 12.43
CA ALA A 38 -1.56 -7.65 13.10
C ALA A 38 -0.61 -7.90 14.28
N ARG A 39 0.71 -7.66 14.11
CA ARG A 39 1.71 -7.75 15.18
C ARG A 39 1.42 -6.77 16.32
N GLU A 40 1.07 -5.53 16.02
CA GLU A 40 0.68 -4.53 17.01
C GLU A 40 -0.50 -5.02 17.85
N VAL A 41 -1.54 -5.55 17.21
CA VAL A 41 -2.72 -6.09 17.87
C VAL A 41 -2.40 -7.37 18.67
N LEU A 42 -1.56 -8.26 18.12
CA LEU A 42 -1.09 -9.45 18.83
C LEU A 42 -0.32 -9.08 20.10
N GLY A 43 0.53 -8.06 20.02
CA GLY A 43 1.33 -7.53 21.12
C GLY A 43 2.66 -8.26 21.37
N MET A 44 3.02 -9.21 20.48
CA MET A 44 4.26 -9.99 20.56
C MET A 44 4.69 -10.44 19.16
N LEU A 45 5.92 -10.97 19.01
CA LEU A 45 6.35 -11.56 17.75
C LEU A 45 5.58 -12.85 17.48
N PRO A 46 5.00 -13.01 16.29
CA PRO A 46 4.31 -14.25 15.92
C PRO A 46 5.28 -15.39 15.65
N GLU A 47 4.87 -16.60 16.04
CA GLU A 47 5.57 -17.88 15.80
C GLU A 47 5.12 -18.55 14.51
N SER A 48 3.99 -18.10 13.96
CA SER A 48 3.50 -18.53 12.64
C SER A 48 2.59 -17.48 12.02
N VAL A 49 2.58 -17.43 10.69
CA VAL A 49 1.77 -16.49 9.92
C VAL A 49 0.99 -17.22 8.84
N GLN A 50 -0.28 -16.91 8.71
CA GLN A 50 -1.11 -17.29 7.58
C GLN A 50 -1.47 -16.03 6.79
N LEU A 51 -1.09 -16.01 5.53
CA LEU A 51 -1.40 -14.97 4.58
C LEU A 51 -2.42 -15.51 3.57
N GLN A 52 -3.60 -14.91 3.51
CA GLN A 52 -4.59 -15.20 2.49
C GLN A 52 -4.74 -13.98 1.59
N VAL A 53 -4.65 -14.15 0.27
CA VAL A 53 -4.62 -13.05 -0.70
C VAL A 53 -5.37 -13.38 -1.97
N SER A 54 -5.88 -12.33 -2.64
CA SER A 54 -6.48 -12.45 -3.97
C SER A 54 -5.44 -12.82 -5.03
N GLY A 55 -5.90 -13.37 -6.15
CA GLY A 55 -5.04 -13.71 -7.29
C GLY A 55 -4.31 -12.52 -7.88
N SER A 56 -4.88 -11.32 -7.81
CA SER A 56 -4.24 -10.07 -8.21
C SER A 56 -2.97 -9.78 -7.37
N ILE A 57 -3.06 -9.94 -6.06
CA ILE A 57 -1.92 -9.76 -5.15
C ILE A 57 -0.82 -10.80 -5.44
N ILE A 58 -1.20 -12.08 -5.61
CA ILE A 58 -0.23 -13.15 -5.93
C ILE A 58 0.53 -12.79 -7.20
N LYS A 59 -0.20 -12.44 -8.28
CA LYS A 59 0.40 -12.06 -9.56
C LYS A 59 1.38 -10.89 -9.43
N ASN A 60 1.00 -9.86 -8.69
CA ASN A 60 1.74 -8.61 -8.65
C ASN A 60 2.93 -8.63 -7.69
N VAL A 61 2.93 -9.47 -6.63
CA VAL A 61 3.93 -9.39 -5.57
C VAL A 61 4.98 -10.49 -5.62
N LYS A 62 4.69 -11.66 -6.19
CA LYS A 62 5.54 -12.86 -6.06
C LYS A 62 7.02 -12.68 -6.43
N SER A 63 7.38 -11.70 -7.24
CA SER A 63 8.75 -11.45 -7.71
C SER A 63 9.25 -10.04 -7.45
N VAL A 64 8.44 -9.20 -6.81
CA VAL A 64 8.76 -7.79 -6.56
C VAL A 64 9.73 -7.67 -5.39
N ILE A 65 10.75 -6.82 -5.54
CA ILE A 65 11.65 -6.46 -4.45
C ILE A 65 10.88 -5.60 -3.44
N VAL A 66 10.93 -6.02 -2.18
CA VAL A 66 10.35 -5.27 -1.08
C VAL A 66 11.30 -4.13 -0.70
N PRO A 67 10.84 -2.87 -0.69
CA PRO A 67 11.70 -1.73 -0.35
C PRO A 67 12.38 -1.88 1.01
N ASN A 68 13.60 -1.35 1.14
CA ASN A 68 14.39 -1.30 2.38
C ASN A 68 14.70 -2.65 3.07
N THR A 69 14.54 -3.79 2.37
CA THR A 69 14.80 -5.12 2.95
C THR A 69 16.15 -5.72 2.56
N GLY A 70 16.99 -5.00 1.80
CA GLY A 70 18.21 -5.55 1.23
C GLY A 70 17.93 -6.56 0.12
N HIS A 71 17.06 -6.21 -0.82
CA HIS A 71 16.68 -6.94 -2.03
C HIS A 71 15.87 -8.24 -1.81
N LEU A 72 15.25 -8.41 -0.66
CA LEU A 72 14.31 -9.52 -0.45
C LEU A 72 13.08 -9.36 -1.35
N LYS A 73 12.53 -10.48 -1.80
CA LYS A 73 11.43 -10.51 -2.78
C LYS A 73 10.25 -11.32 -2.27
N GLY A 74 9.07 -10.98 -2.77
CA GLY A 74 7.88 -11.78 -2.59
C GLY A 74 7.04 -11.41 -1.37
N MET A 75 5.95 -12.14 -1.22
CA MET A 75 4.94 -11.86 -0.20
C MET A 75 5.44 -12.15 1.21
N GLU A 76 6.19 -13.23 1.39
CA GLU A 76 6.79 -13.61 2.67
C GLU A 76 7.74 -12.53 3.18
N ALA A 77 8.55 -11.97 2.27
CA ALA A 77 9.50 -10.89 2.60
C ALA A 77 8.75 -9.61 3.01
N ALA A 78 7.65 -9.28 2.34
CA ALA A 78 6.83 -8.13 2.68
C ALA A 78 6.18 -8.26 4.08
N VAL A 79 5.60 -9.44 4.36
CA VAL A 79 5.01 -9.77 5.67
C VAL A 79 6.07 -9.73 6.76
N ALA A 80 7.20 -10.40 6.58
CA ALA A 80 8.29 -10.41 7.56
C ALA A 80 8.86 -8.99 7.83
N ALA A 81 8.98 -8.16 6.79
CA ALA A 81 9.40 -6.77 6.93
C ALA A 81 8.40 -5.95 7.78
N GLY A 82 7.10 -6.13 7.55
CA GLY A 82 6.05 -5.52 8.35
C GLY A 82 6.11 -5.95 9.82
N ILE A 83 6.27 -7.24 10.08
CA ILE A 83 6.36 -7.80 11.44
C ILE A 83 7.58 -7.27 12.20
N ILE A 84 8.76 -7.29 11.58
CA ILE A 84 10.03 -7.01 12.27
C ILE A 84 10.33 -5.52 12.34
N ALA A 85 10.01 -4.78 11.28
CA ALA A 85 10.44 -3.39 11.13
C ALA A 85 9.29 -2.40 10.99
N GLY A 86 8.08 -2.88 10.72
CA GLY A 86 6.96 -2.03 10.39
C GLY A 86 6.45 -1.16 11.53
N SER A 87 6.05 0.07 11.17
CA SER A 87 5.29 1.01 12.01
C SER A 87 3.92 1.22 11.36
N ALA A 88 2.88 0.61 11.93
CA ALA A 88 1.55 0.59 11.31
C ALA A 88 0.94 1.99 11.14
N ASP A 89 1.28 2.93 12.01
CA ASP A 89 0.80 4.31 11.94
C ASP A 89 1.25 5.07 10.67
N ARG A 90 2.26 4.53 9.97
CA ARG A 90 2.78 5.12 8.73
C ARG A 90 2.12 4.58 7.46
N GLU A 91 1.17 3.69 7.56
CA GLU A 91 0.41 3.14 6.41
C GLU A 91 1.32 2.68 5.25
N LEU A 92 1.27 3.36 4.09
CA LEU A 92 2.09 3.02 2.91
C LEU A 92 3.58 3.41 3.04
N GLU A 93 3.98 4.02 4.13
CA GLU A 93 5.37 4.25 4.52
C GLU A 93 5.81 3.35 5.69
N VAL A 94 5.07 2.28 5.97
CA VAL A 94 5.22 1.35 7.10
C VAL A 94 6.64 0.82 7.31
N ILE A 95 7.41 0.61 6.26
CA ILE A 95 8.81 0.14 6.29
C ILE A 95 9.78 1.19 5.73
N SER A 96 9.48 2.50 5.87
CA SER A 96 10.36 3.58 5.40
C SER A 96 11.70 3.63 6.15
N GLU A 97 11.71 3.19 7.40
CA GLU A 97 12.89 3.21 8.26
C GLU A 97 13.28 1.79 8.71
N VAL A 98 14.11 1.11 7.93
CA VAL A 98 14.61 -0.23 8.25
C VAL A 98 16.13 -0.18 8.43
N SER A 99 16.60 -0.30 9.67
CA SER A 99 18.04 -0.36 9.98
C SER A 99 18.68 -1.66 9.49
N GLU A 100 20.01 -1.68 9.39
CA GLU A 100 20.75 -2.89 8.96
C GLU A 100 20.51 -4.08 9.90
N ASP A 101 20.42 -3.82 11.21
CA ASP A 101 20.10 -4.88 12.20
C ASP A 101 18.70 -5.47 11.95
N LYS A 102 17.73 -4.63 11.62
CA LYS A 102 16.38 -5.10 11.27
C LYS A 102 16.36 -5.88 9.96
N LYS A 103 17.19 -5.52 8.97
CA LYS A 103 17.32 -6.31 7.73
C LYS A 103 17.86 -7.71 8.00
N ALA A 104 18.84 -7.84 8.91
CA ALA A 104 19.32 -9.14 9.36
C ALA A 104 18.20 -9.92 10.08
N ALA A 105 17.49 -9.28 11.01
CA ALA A 105 16.39 -9.91 11.73
C ALA A 105 15.22 -10.35 10.81
N ILE A 106 14.94 -9.62 9.73
CA ILE A 106 13.96 -10.04 8.71
C ILE A 106 14.39 -11.34 8.04
N ARG A 107 15.69 -11.47 7.68
CA ARG A 107 16.22 -12.71 7.07
C ARG A 107 16.13 -13.89 8.02
N ASP A 108 16.50 -13.69 9.28
CA ASP A 108 16.43 -14.73 10.30
C ASP A 108 14.98 -15.17 10.57
N TYR A 109 14.06 -14.21 10.61
CA TYR A 109 12.63 -14.47 10.78
C TYR A 109 12.07 -15.33 9.62
N LEU A 110 12.44 -15.02 8.38
CA LEU A 110 12.05 -15.80 7.20
C LEU A 110 12.57 -17.24 7.21
N GLN A 111 13.67 -17.51 7.88
CA GLN A 111 14.23 -18.87 7.99
C GLN A 111 13.60 -19.68 9.13
N THR A 112 13.12 -19.02 10.16
CA THR A 112 12.71 -19.67 11.42
C THR A 112 11.20 -19.73 11.60
N VAL A 113 10.46 -18.81 11.02
CA VAL A 113 9.01 -18.70 11.22
C VAL A 113 8.24 -19.12 9.96
N PRO A 114 7.33 -20.09 10.05
CA PRO A 114 6.54 -20.53 8.91
C PRO A 114 5.53 -19.45 8.50
N ILE A 115 5.59 -19.04 7.23
CA ILE A 115 4.62 -18.15 6.59
C ILE A 115 3.91 -18.95 5.50
N SER A 116 2.63 -19.25 5.71
CA SER A 116 1.81 -19.97 4.74
C SER A 116 1.01 -19.00 3.88
N ILE A 117 0.98 -19.23 2.56
CA ILE A 117 0.22 -18.40 1.62
C ILE A 117 -0.92 -19.21 1.03
N GLN A 118 -2.11 -18.63 1.01
CA GLN A 118 -3.32 -19.22 0.45
C GLN A 118 -4.03 -18.23 -0.48
N HIS A 119 -4.56 -18.74 -1.56
CA HIS A 119 -5.39 -17.98 -2.47
C HIS A 119 -6.82 -17.83 -1.95
N ILE A 120 -7.37 -16.63 -1.99
CA ILE A 120 -8.80 -16.36 -1.73
C ILE A 120 -9.55 -16.55 -3.05
N GLU A 121 -10.33 -17.62 -3.17
CA GLU A 121 -11.07 -17.93 -4.40
C GLU A 121 -12.29 -17.01 -4.61
N GLN A 122 -12.93 -16.60 -3.52
CA GLN A 122 -14.12 -15.75 -3.54
C GLN A 122 -13.87 -14.53 -2.65
N GLY A 123 -13.38 -13.46 -3.25
CA GLY A 123 -13.02 -12.23 -2.54
C GLY A 123 -13.01 -11.02 -3.47
N HIS A 124 -12.54 -9.92 -2.95
CA HIS A 124 -12.34 -8.71 -3.73
C HIS A 124 -11.10 -8.82 -4.62
N VAL A 125 -11.04 -8.04 -5.69
CA VAL A 125 -9.87 -7.99 -6.58
C VAL A 125 -8.61 -7.65 -5.80
N PHE A 126 -8.73 -6.72 -4.84
CA PHE A 126 -7.71 -6.41 -3.85
C PHE A 126 -8.18 -6.93 -2.48
N ASP A 127 -7.56 -7.99 -1.98
CA ASP A 127 -7.95 -8.63 -0.72
C ASP A 127 -6.72 -9.28 -0.06
N ILE A 128 -6.45 -8.90 1.17
CA ILE A 128 -5.32 -9.34 1.98
C ILE A 128 -5.85 -9.66 3.38
N ILE A 129 -5.61 -10.88 3.85
CA ILE A 129 -5.89 -11.27 5.23
C ILE A 129 -4.59 -11.82 5.83
N VAL A 130 -4.09 -11.18 6.86
CA VAL A 130 -2.95 -11.65 7.65
C VAL A 130 -3.47 -12.18 8.99
N THR A 131 -3.14 -13.41 9.32
CA THR A 131 -3.39 -14.00 10.63
C THR A 131 -2.06 -14.39 11.25
N GLU A 132 -1.73 -13.79 12.38
CA GLU A 132 -0.51 -14.02 13.14
C GLU A 132 -0.82 -14.75 14.44
N ARG A 133 0.00 -15.74 14.78
CA ARG A 133 -0.20 -16.58 15.97
C ARG A 133 1.06 -16.69 16.81
N SER A 134 0.88 -16.69 18.13
CA SER A 134 1.90 -17.02 19.12
C SER A 134 1.23 -17.76 20.29
N GLY A 135 1.61 -19.03 20.49
CA GLY A 135 0.90 -19.92 21.41
C GLY A 135 -0.60 -20.00 21.08
N ASP A 136 -1.44 -19.80 22.09
CA ASP A 136 -2.90 -19.80 21.95
C ASP A 136 -3.49 -18.47 21.46
N SER A 137 -2.65 -17.44 21.33
CA SER A 137 -3.10 -16.10 20.91
C SER A 137 -2.98 -15.90 19.42
N TYR A 138 -3.93 -15.18 18.84
CA TYR A 138 -3.83 -14.75 17.45
C TYR A 138 -4.41 -13.35 17.23
N ALA A 139 -3.90 -12.68 16.20
CA ALA A 139 -4.49 -11.48 15.65
C ALA A 139 -4.71 -11.66 14.14
N LYS A 140 -5.81 -11.11 13.65
CA LYS A 140 -6.18 -11.12 12.24
C LYS A 140 -6.48 -9.70 11.78
N VAL A 141 -5.89 -9.32 10.65
CA VAL A 141 -6.15 -8.05 9.97
C VAL A 141 -6.51 -8.32 8.52
N ARG A 142 -7.56 -7.65 8.03
CA ARG A 142 -7.95 -7.68 6.62
C ARG A 142 -7.90 -6.28 6.03
N ILE A 143 -7.28 -6.17 4.85
CA ILE A 143 -7.29 -4.99 3.99
C ILE A 143 -8.00 -5.40 2.69
N ALA A 144 -9.00 -4.63 2.27
CA ALA A 144 -9.69 -4.90 1.02
C ALA A 144 -10.05 -3.60 0.28
N ASP A 145 -10.23 -3.71 -1.03
CA ASP A 145 -10.60 -2.65 -1.98
C ASP A 145 -9.51 -1.61 -2.23
N PHE A 146 -8.88 -1.05 -1.18
CA PHE A 146 -7.80 -0.06 -1.26
C PHE A 146 -6.64 -0.46 -0.36
N HIS A 147 -5.43 -0.04 -0.70
CA HIS A 147 -4.18 -0.44 -0.05
C HIS A 147 -4.10 -0.09 1.45
N THR A 148 -4.82 0.93 1.91
CA THR A 148 -4.86 1.37 3.31
C THR A 148 -6.18 1.06 4.02
N ASN A 149 -7.14 0.44 3.31
CA ASN A 149 -8.48 0.21 3.86
C ASN A 149 -8.52 -1.05 4.73
N ILE A 150 -8.12 -0.92 5.99
CA ILE A 150 -8.37 -1.98 6.98
C ILE A 150 -9.89 -2.09 7.18
N CYS A 151 -10.44 -3.28 6.90
CA CYS A 151 -11.87 -3.57 7.05
C CYS A 151 -12.17 -4.55 8.19
N LEU A 152 -11.16 -5.25 8.72
CA LEU A 152 -11.33 -6.13 9.88
C LEU A 152 -10.06 -6.12 10.74
N ILE A 153 -10.25 -6.01 12.04
CA ILE A 153 -9.24 -6.33 13.07
C ILE A 153 -9.88 -7.24 14.10
N GLU A 154 -9.29 -8.41 14.30
CA GLU A 154 -9.76 -9.42 15.25
C GLU A 154 -8.61 -9.92 16.14
N LYS A 155 -8.87 -10.16 17.42
CA LYS A 155 -7.93 -10.81 18.35
C LYS A 155 -8.65 -11.89 19.15
N ASN A 156 -8.15 -13.12 19.09
CA ASN A 156 -8.65 -14.26 19.89
C ASN A 156 -10.17 -14.45 19.76
N GLY A 157 -10.71 -14.34 18.54
CA GLY A 157 -12.16 -14.48 18.26
C GLY A 157 -12.99 -13.23 18.57
N ARG A 158 -12.39 -12.18 19.14
CA ARG A 158 -13.07 -10.90 19.38
C ARG A 158 -12.78 -9.93 18.26
N VAL A 159 -13.81 -9.47 17.56
CA VAL A 159 -13.72 -8.38 16.60
C VAL A 159 -13.48 -7.06 17.36
N LEU A 160 -12.36 -6.39 17.05
CA LEU A 160 -11.97 -5.10 17.62
C LEU A 160 -12.37 -3.95 16.70
N TYR A 161 -12.37 -4.18 15.39
CA TYR A 161 -12.78 -3.22 14.38
C TYR A 161 -13.36 -3.98 13.19
N GLU A 162 -14.48 -3.50 12.68
CA GLU A 162 -15.08 -4.00 11.45
C GLU A 162 -15.70 -2.86 10.67
N LYS A 163 -15.46 -2.87 9.37
CA LYS A 163 -16.05 -1.94 8.41
C LYS A 163 -16.64 -2.78 7.27
N PRO A 164 -17.87 -2.49 6.84
CA PRO A 164 -18.45 -3.18 5.69
C PRO A 164 -17.51 -3.13 4.48
N LEU A 165 -17.36 -4.28 3.82
CA LEU A 165 -16.69 -4.32 2.53
C LEU A 165 -17.50 -3.52 1.52
N LEU A 166 -16.80 -2.76 0.69
CA LEU A 166 -17.47 -1.94 -0.31
C LEU A 166 -18.13 -2.87 -1.36
N ASN A 167 -19.45 -2.96 -1.34
CA ASN A 167 -20.20 -3.39 -2.51
C ASN A 167 -20.17 -2.28 -3.56
N GLU A 168 -20.61 -2.55 -4.79
CA GLU A 168 -20.58 -1.53 -5.86
C GLU A 168 -21.37 -0.26 -5.52
N GLU A 169 -22.39 -0.38 -4.66
CA GLU A 169 -23.18 0.76 -4.16
C GLU A 169 -22.40 1.57 -3.10
N ALA A 170 -21.69 0.90 -2.19
CA ALA A 170 -20.91 1.54 -1.14
C ALA A 170 -19.58 2.14 -1.66
N ARG A 171 -19.11 1.75 -2.85
CA ARG A 171 -18.04 2.48 -3.56
C ARG A 171 -18.44 3.90 -3.93
N ARG A 172 -19.75 4.17 -3.99
CA ARG A 172 -20.30 5.53 -4.18
C ARG A 172 -20.30 6.35 -2.90
N ASP A 173 -20.12 5.72 -1.76
CA ASP A 173 -20.07 6.34 -0.43
C ASP A 173 -18.61 6.61 0.03
N SER A 174 -17.67 6.75 -0.93
CA SER A 174 -16.35 7.33 -0.66
C SER A 174 -16.54 8.74 -0.09
N ARG A 175 -15.60 9.22 0.74
CA ARG A 175 -15.68 10.57 1.34
C ARG A 175 -15.95 11.67 0.32
N VAL A 176 -15.64 11.38 -0.96
CA VAL A 176 -15.91 12.28 -2.09
C VAL A 176 -16.76 11.56 -3.14
N ASP A 177 -17.80 12.20 -3.61
CA ASP A 177 -18.67 11.66 -4.66
C ASP A 177 -17.94 11.61 -6.01
N ARG A 178 -17.48 10.40 -6.38
CA ARG A 178 -16.78 10.15 -7.66
C ARG A 178 -17.71 10.05 -8.85
N SER A 179 -19.03 10.03 -8.64
CA SER A 179 -20.01 10.07 -9.74
C SER A 179 -20.00 11.40 -10.50
N LEU A 180 -19.42 12.43 -9.89
CA LEU A 180 -19.19 13.73 -10.50
C LEU A 180 -18.07 13.74 -11.55
N LEU A 181 -17.23 12.68 -11.60
CA LEU A 181 -16.12 12.60 -12.56
C LEU A 181 -16.64 12.30 -13.96
N ASN A 182 -16.33 13.18 -14.89
CA ASN A 182 -16.49 12.97 -16.32
C ASN A 182 -15.39 13.73 -17.08
N MET A 183 -15.10 13.32 -18.29
CA MET A 183 -13.97 13.86 -19.06
C MET A 183 -14.07 15.36 -19.31
N GLN A 184 -15.28 15.87 -19.56
CA GLN A 184 -15.49 17.30 -19.84
C GLN A 184 -15.19 18.15 -18.59
N ASP A 185 -15.69 17.74 -17.44
CA ASP A 185 -15.51 18.47 -16.18
C ASP A 185 -14.08 18.33 -15.64
N ILE A 186 -13.42 17.17 -15.85
CA ILE A 186 -11.99 17.00 -15.54
C ILE A 186 -11.15 17.99 -16.37
N TRP A 187 -11.42 18.09 -17.66
CA TRP A 187 -10.75 19.05 -18.53
C TRP A 187 -10.96 20.49 -18.10
N ASP A 188 -12.24 20.87 -17.86
CA ASP A 188 -12.59 22.21 -17.39
C ASP A 188 -11.90 22.55 -16.06
N PHE A 189 -11.87 21.59 -15.10
CA PHE A 189 -11.15 21.78 -13.84
C PHE A 189 -9.65 21.98 -14.09
N ALA A 190 -9.03 21.16 -14.92
CA ALA A 190 -7.59 21.24 -15.21
C ALA A 190 -7.20 22.61 -15.83
N GLU A 191 -8.06 23.18 -16.68
CA GLU A 191 -7.82 24.48 -17.34
C GLU A 191 -8.10 25.69 -16.44
N THR A 192 -8.98 25.54 -15.46
CA THR A 192 -9.56 26.69 -14.72
C THR A 192 -9.27 26.69 -13.22
N ALA A 193 -8.74 25.58 -12.67
CA ALA A 193 -8.46 25.47 -11.26
C ALA A 193 -7.44 26.52 -10.78
N ASP A 194 -7.72 27.08 -9.60
CA ASP A 194 -6.71 27.92 -8.93
C ASP A 194 -5.58 27.03 -8.42
N LEU A 195 -4.38 27.20 -8.99
CA LEU A 195 -3.22 26.41 -8.64
C LEU A 195 -2.90 26.41 -7.14
N ARG A 196 -3.26 27.47 -6.42
CA ARG A 196 -3.05 27.54 -4.96
C ARG A 196 -3.81 26.47 -4.18
N ASP A 197 -4.90 25.93 -4.72
CA ASP A 197 -5.70 24.89 -4.06
C ASP A 197 -5.09 23.48 -4.20
N VAL A 198 -4.18 23.29 -5.17
CA VAL A 198 -3.61 21.98 -5.52
C VAL A 198 -2.07 21.99 -5.58
N ALA A 199 -1.44 23.17 -5.45
CA ALA A 199 0.01 23.34 -5.61
C ALA A 199 0.80 22.41 -4.71
N ASP A 200 0.54 22.38 -3.42
CA ASP A 200 1.29 21.57 -2.45
C ASP A 200 1.25 20.07 -2.79
N LEU A 201 0.11 19.57 -3.28
CA LEU A 201 -0.07 18.19 -3.70
C LEU A 201 0.74 17.88 -4.95
N LEU A 202 0.61 18.72 -5.98
CA LEU A 202 1.27 18.53 -7.27
C LEU A 202 2.78 18.73 -7.15
N GLU A 203 3.25 19.73 -6.40
CA GLU A 203 4.67 19.95 -6.15
C GLU A 203 5.31 18.77 -5.43
N ARG A 204 4.62 18.20 -4.43
CA ARG A 204 5.07 16.99 -3.74
C ARG A 204 5.17 15.81 -4.70
N GLN A 205 4.14 15.59 -5.54
CA GLN A 205 4.13 14.53 -6.54
C GLN A 205 5.29 14.70 -7.54
N ILE A 206 5.45 15.89 -8.09
CA ILE A 206 6.52 16.20 -9.06
C ILE A 206 7.89 15.96 -8.41
N ARG A 207 8.11 16.49 -7.22
CA ARG A 207 9.38 16.34 -6.49
C ARG A 207 9.76 14.87 -6.25
N TYR A 208 8.81 14.06 -5.79
CA TYR A 208 9.08 12.65 -5.51
C TYR A 208 9.30 11.84 -6.80
N ASN A 209 8.51 12.07 -7.83
CA ASN A 209 8.67 11.36 -9.09
C ASN A 209 9.96 11.78 -9.81
N ASN A 210 10.33 13.05 -9.77
CA ASN A 210 11.61 13.51 -10.35
C ASN A 210 12.81 12.89 -9.61
N ALA A 211 12.80 12.89 -8.27
CA ALA A 211 13.87 12.27 -7.49
C ALA A 211 14.04 10.78 -7.81
N ILE A 212 12.93 10.04 -7.96
CA ILE A 212 12.97 8.63 -8.36
C ILE A 212 13.48 8.47 -9.79
N ALA A 213 13.06 9.34 -10.72
CA ALA A 213 13.52 9.31 -12.11
C ALA A 213 15.02 9.58 -12.22
N GLU A 214 15.53 10.59 -11.52
CA GLU A 214 16.95 10.91 -11.45
C GLU A 214 17.77 9.75 -10.87
N GLU A 215 17.34 9.19 -9.75
CA GLU A 215 17.98 8.01 -9.15
C GLU A 215 17.97 6.82 -10.12
N GLY A 216 16.86 6.59 -10.83
CA GLY A 216 16.73 5.52 -11.83
C GLY A 216 17.65 5.70 -13.05
N LEU A 217 17.98 6.95 -13.41
CA LEU A 217 18.92 7.24 -14.49
C LEU A 217 20.40 7.08 -14.05
N LEU A 218 20.69 7.37 -12.78
CA LEU A 218 22.05 7.28 -12.23
C LEU A 218 22.40 5.89 -11.76
N GLY A 219 21.46 5.20 -11.10
CA GLY A 219 21.64 3.89 -10.50
C GLY A 219 21.51 2.73 -11.50
N ASP A 220 21.70 1.51 -11.00
CA ASP A 220 21.57 0.26 -11.77
C ASP A 220 20.33 -0.52 -11.28
N TYR A 221 19.18 -0.20 -11.88
CA TYR A 221 17.88 -0.73 -11.47
C TYR A 221 17.18 -1.50 -12.59
N GLY A 222 16.91 -2.78 -12.35
CA GLY A 222 16.19 -3.63 -13.29
C GLY A 222 16.84 -3.67 -14.68
N ALA A 223 16.07 -3.42 -15.73
CA ALA A 223 16.56 -3.41 -17.12
C ALA A 223 17.14 -2.05 -17.58
N ASN A 224 17.23 -1.07 -16.70
CA ASN A 224 17.72 0.28 -17.02
C ASN A 224 17.02 0.95 -18.21
N ILE A 225 15.73 0.71 -18.40
CA ILE A 225 14.95 1.11 -19.58
C ILE A 225 15.07 2.62 -19.84
N GLY A 226 14.93 3.46 -18.81
CA GLY A 226 15.03 4.92 -18.95
C GLY A 226 16.38 5.36 -19.49
N ARG A 227 17.48 4.81 -18.97
CA ARG A 227 18.83 5.11 -19.44
C ARG A 227 19.06 4.63 -20.88
N VAL A 228 18.59 3.42 -21.22
CA VAL A 228 18.69 2.88 -22.57
C VAL A 228 17.91 3.76 -23.56
N LEU A 229 16.71 4.17 -23.24
CA LEU A 229 15.91 5.04 -24.09
C LEU A 229 16.59 6.43 -24.28
N LEU A 230 17.07 7.01 -23.21
CA LEU A 230 17.74 8.32 -23.26
C LEU A 230 19.02 8.27 -24.10
N THR A 231 19.81 7.21 -24.01
CA THR A 231 21.04 7.06 -24.79
C THR A 231 20.81 6.68 -26.25
N THR A 232 19.64 6.11 -26.56
CA THR A 232 19.31 5.65 -27.93
C THR A 232 18.54 6.69 -28.72
N TYR A 233 17.67 7.46 -28.07
CA TYR A 233 16.72 8.37 -28.71
C TYR A 233 16.75 9.80 -28.17
N GLY A 234 17.53 10.09 -27.12
CA GLY A 234 17.63 11.39 -26.47
C GLY A 234 18.65 12.33 -27.10
#